data_8d518ddaf8712914c26a2f249ac3d0bf
#
_entry.id   8d518ddaf8712914c26a2f249ac3d0bf
#
_cell.length_a   1.000
_cell.length_b   1.000
_cell.length_c   1.000
_cell.angle_alpha   90.00
_cell.angle_beta   90.00
_cell.angle_gamma   90.00
#
_symmetry.space_group_name_H-M   'P 1'
#
loop_
_entity.id
_entity.type
_entity.pdbx_description
1 polymer ?
#
loop_
_entity_poly.entity_id
_entity_poly.type
_entity_poly.pdbx_seq_one_letter_code
_entity_poly.pdbx_strand_id
1 'polypeptide(L)'
;VLYGLGLGDYMNTESPNFTKCRGLIDDIGDVLLNGNDSYFDVYTTSAWEPAAKVWKVAIEKLGYKTITVSYFGEESMNEYYVKYDPLDYFLTDWVVGDYECSDWKLPSGYNFSVFENSYFTEKELAAAICKFLRLDEKYMDEGVTKLITRIPDEVLEHICFCKVENLSKQDAFEL
;
A
#
# COMPACT_ATOMS: atom_id res chain seq x y z
N VAL A 1 17.56 -17.13 -1.44
CA VAL A 1 16.61 -17.16 -2.57
C VAL A 1 17.27 -16.65 -3.83
N LEU A 2 17.75 -15.39 -3.91
CA LEU A 2 18.30 -14.78 -5.14
C LEU A 2 19.45 -15.59 -5.75
N TYR A 3 20.41 -16.04 -4.96
CA TYR A 3 21.49 -16.90 -5.45
C TYR A 3 20.97 -18.23 -6.03
N GLY A 4 19.99 -18.85 -5.38
CA GLY A 4 19.39 -20.10 -5.86
C GLY A 4 18.64 -19.93 -7.19
N LEU A 5 18.14 -18.72 -7.48
CA LEU A 5 17.51 -18.37 -8.74
C LEU A 5 18.51 -17.86 -9.81
N GLY A 6 19.79 -17.79 -9.48
CA GLY A 6 20.83 -17.24 -10.36
C GLY A 6 20.76 -15.73 -10.52
N LEU A 7 20.25 -15.03 -9.51
CA LEU A 7 20.10 -13.57 -9.45
C LEU A 7 21.13 -12.91 -8.53
N GLY A 8 22.27 -13.58 -8.30
CA GLY A 8 23.34 -13.06 -7.44
C GLY A 8 23.90 -11.71 -7.88
N ASP A 9 23.81 -11.37 -9.15
CA ASP A 9 24.27 -10.09 -9.71
C ASP A 9 23.54 -8.89 -9.11
N TYR A 10 22.29 -9.04 -8.69
CA TYR A 10 21.53 -7.98 -8.02
C TYR A 10 22.05 -7.66 -6.62
N MET A 11 22.89 -8.53 -6.06
CA MET A 11 23.53 -8.34 -4.76
C MET A 11 25.02 -7.96 -4.87
N ASN A 12 25.57 -7.93 -6.07
CA ASN A 12 26.95 -7.58 -6.33
C ASN A 12 27.08 -6.08 -6.61
N THR A 13 27.76 -5.35 -5.74
CA THR A 13 27.96 -3.89 -5.83
C THR A 13 28.68 -3.43 -7.11
N GLU A 14 29.40 -4.34 -7.79
CA GLU A 14 30.08 -4.05 -9.05
C GLU A 14 29.24 -4.36 -10.29
N SER A 15 28.06 -4.98 -10.10
CA SER A 15 27.17 -5.30 -11.19
C SER A 15 26.32 -4.09 -11.62
N PRO A 16 26.09 -3.88 -12.94
CA PRO A 16 25.15 -2.88 -13.41
C PRO A 16 23.70 -3.16 -12.99
N ASN A 17 23.42 -4.41 -12.57
CA ASN A 17 22.13 -4.83 -12.06
C ASN A 17 22.00 -4.71 -10.54
N PHE A 18 23.03 -4.18 -9.87
CA PHE A 18 23.01 -4.04 -8.43
C PHE A 18 21.82 -3.19 -7.97
N THR A 19 21.05 -3.74 -7.06
CA THR A 19 20.02 -2.98 -6.37
C THR A 19 20.53 -2.54 -5.01
N LYS A 20 20.46 -1.25 -4.73
CA LYS A 20 20.89 -0.67 -3.44
C LYS A 20 19.98 -1.07 -2.29
N CYS A 21 18.86 -1.69 -2.60
CA CYS A 21 17.86 -2.07 -1.63
C CYS A 21 18.39 -3.20 -0.74
N ARG A 22 18.29 -3.02 0.57
CA ARG A 22 18.38 -4.11 1.55
C ARG A 22 16.96 -4.54 1.86
N GLY A 23 16.65 -5.81 1.60
CA GLY A 23 15.32 -6.34 1.83
C GLY A 23 15.36 -7.66 2.59
N LEU A 24 14.29 -7.92 3.30
CA LEU A 24 13.98 -9.18 3.95
C LEU A 24 12.71 -9.74 3.33
N ILE A 25 12.62 -11.06 3.27
CA ILE A 25 11.33 -11.74 3.12
C ILE A 25 10.80 -11.89 4.54
N ASP A 26 9.70 -11.22 4.83
CA ASP A 26 9.07 -11.27 6.14
C ASP A 26 8.22 -12.52 6.28
N ASP A 27 7.48 -12.84 5.22
CA ASP A 27 6.61 -14.03 5.17
C ASP A 27 6.40 -14.49 3.73
N ILE A 28 6.04 -15.74 3.58
CA ILE A 28 5.58 -16.34 2.32
C ILE A 28 4.27 -17.04 2.63
N GLY A 29 3.19 -16.55 2.04
CA GLY A 29 1.87 -17.16 2.15
C GLY A 29 1.82 -18.57 1.58
N ASP A 30 0.83 -19.33 1.98
CA ASP A 30 0.58 -20.66 1.45
C ASP A 30 0.28 -20.60 -0.05
N VAL A 31 0.73 -21.62 -0.76
CA VAL A 31 0.36 -21.78 -2.19
C VAL A 31 -1.10 -22.20 -2.24
N LEU A 32 -1.93 -21.33 -2.77
CA LEU A 32 -3.35 -21.57 -2.95
C LEU A 32 -3.62 -22.04 -4.38
N LEU A 33 -4.51 -23.01 -4.51
CA LEU A 33 -4.92 -23.59 -5.80
C LEU A 33 -6.36 -23.15 -6.11
N ASN A 34 -6.54 -22.55 -7.29
CA ASN A 34 -7.84 -22.19 -7.81
C ASN A 34 -8.02 -22.77 -9.22
N GLY A 35 -8.61 -23.97 -9.30
CA GLY A 35 -8.71 -24.71 -10.55
C GLY A 35 -7.34 -25.17 -11.05
N ASN A 36 -6.91 -24.66 -12.21
CA ASN A 36 -5.60 -24.93 -12.81
C ASN A 36 -4.55 -23.86 -12.48
N ASP A 37 -4.95 -22.82 -11.74
CA ASP A 37 -4.07 -21.73 -11.37
C ASP A 37 -3.55 -21.92 -9.94
N SER A 38 -2.35 -21.44 -9.70
CA SER A 38 -1.76 -21.37 -8.37
C SER A 38 -1.29 -19.94 -8.10
N TYR A 39 -1.47 -19.48 -6.89
CA TYR A 39 -0.97 -18.19 -6.45
C TYR A 39 -0.43 -18.28 -5.04
N PHE A 40 0.46 -17.39 -4.70
CA PHE A 40 1.00 -17.22 -3.35
C PHE A 40 1.41 -15.76 -3.17
N ASP A 41 1.42 -15.35 -1.92
CA ASP A 41 1.83 -14.02 -1.53
C ASP A 41 3.24 -14.03 -0.96
N VAL A 42 4.00 -12.98 -1.22
CA VAL A 42 5.32 -12.74 -0.61
C VAL A 42 5.31 -11.36 0.01
N TYR A 43 5.52 -11.34 1.32
CA TYR A 43 5.61 -10.12 2.10
C TYR A 43 7.09 -9.77 2.31
N THR A 44 7.46 -8.55 1.96
CA THR A 44 8.85 -8.11 2.04
C THR A 44 8.95 -6.72 2.63
N THR A 45 9.96 -6.52 3.46
CA THR A 45 10.40 -5.20 3.89
C THR A 45 11.71 -4.86 3.23
N SER A 46 11.82 -3.66 2.67
CA SER A 46 13.04 -3.17 2.06
C SER A 46 13.40 -1.78 2.58
N ALA A 47 14.70 -1.49 2.62
CA ALA A 47 15.20 -0.18 3.01
C ALA A 47 15.35 0.69 1.76
N TRP A 48 14.83 1.93 1.82
CA TRP A 48 14.89 3.01 0.83
C TRP A 48 13.98 2.86 -0.38
N GLU A 49 14.03 1.75 -1.10
CA GLU A 49 13.23 1.52 -2.31
C GLU A 49 12.68 0.09 -2.29
N PRO A 50 11.48 -0.14 -2.84
CA PRO A 50 10.97 -1.49 -3.06
C PRO A 50 11.90 -2.25 -3.98
N ALA A 51 12.22 -3.49 -3.67
CA ALA A 51 13.03 -4.34 -4.54
C ALA A 51 12.21 -4.92 -5.73
N ALA A 52 11.29 -4.13 -6.28
CA ALA A 52 10.33 -4.53 -7.30
C ALA A 52 10.96 -5.18 -8.53
N LYS A 53 12.05 -4.59 -9.01
CA LYS A 53 12.80 -5.09 -10.17
C LYS A 53 13.35 -6.49 -9.96
N VAL A 54 13.86 -6.76 -8.77
CA VAL A 54 14.40 -8.07 -8.39
C VAL A 54 13.28 -9.09 -8.29
N TRP A 55 12.17 -8.72 -7.67
CA TRP A 55 11.02 -9.59 -7.51
C TRP A 55 10.37 -9.93 -8.85
N LYS A 56 10.24 -8.95 -9.76
CA LYS A 56 9.76 -9.20 -11.12
C LYS A 56 10.57 -10.32 -11.79
N VAL A 57 11.90 -10.18 -11.82
CA VAL A 57 12.76 -11.17 -12.46
C VAL A 57 12.70 -12.52 -11.75
N ALA A 58 12.63 -12.55 -10.42
CA ALA A 58 12.51 -13.77 -9.64
C ALA A 58 11.20 -14.51 -9.97
N ILE A 59 10.08 -13.81 -10.02
CA ILE A 59 8.76 -14.37 -10.28
C ILE A 59 8.65 -14.86 -11.74
N GLU A 60 9.18 -14.10 -12.70
CA GLU A 60 9.23 -14.52 -14.11
C GLU A 60 10.07 -15.79 -14.29
N LYS A 61 11.21 -15.91 -13.58
CA LYS A 61 12.02 -17.15 -13.58
C LYS A 61 11.32 -18.35 -12.97
N LEU A 62 10.43 -18.12 -12.01
CA LEU A 62 9.58 -19.17 -11.43
C LEU A 62 8.43 -19.55 -12.35
N GLY A 63 8.24 -18.85 -13.47
CA GLY A 63 7.23 -19.17 -14.48
C GLY A 63 5.85 -18.57 -14.22
N TYR A 64 5.71 -17.68 -13.25
CA TYR A 64 4.46 -16.96 -13.00
C TYR A 64 4.27 -15.87 -14.06
N LYS A 65 3.04 -15.80 -14.60
CA LYS A 65 2.74 -14.88 -15.73
C LYS A 65 2.15 -13.57 -15.30
N THR A 66 1.47 -13.56 -14.17
CA THR A 66 0.77 -12.39 -13.64
C THR A 66 1.31 -12.09 -12.26
N ILE A 67 1.61 -10.82 -12.04
CA ILE A 67 2.15 -10.32 -10.80
C ILE A 67 1.27 -9.14 -10.42
N THR A 68 0.78 -9.13 -9.21
CA THR A 68 0.21 -7.97 -8.55
C THR A 68 1.17 -7.52 -7.48
N VAL A 69 1.35 -6.22 -7.31
CA VAL A 69 2.23 -5.66 -6.28
C VAL A 69 1.58 -4.47 -5.62
N SER A 70 1.84 -4.35 -4.33
CA SER A 70 1.45 -3.17 -3.55
C SER A 70 2.64 -2.75 -2.70
N TYR A 71 2.90 -1.46 -2.67
CA TYR A 71 4.01 -0.88 -1.92
C TYR A 71 3.49 0.20 -1.00
N PHE A 72 4.00 0.17 0.19
CA PHE A 72 3.96 1.28 1.12
C PHE A 72 5.39 1.77 1.32
N GLY A 73 5.60 3.07 1.25
CA GLY A 73 6.90 3.68 1.47
C GLY A 73 6.77 5.06 2.08
N GLU A 74 7.87 5.52 2.67
CA GLU A 74 8.01 6.85 3.24
C GLU A 74 9.19 7.54 2.55
N GLU A 75 8.92 8.64 1.87
CA GLU A 75 9.93 9.48 1.24
C GLU A 75 9.86 10.90 1.82
N SER A 76 10.92 11.33 2.49
CA SER A 76 11.05 12.70 3.03
C SER A 76 9.85 13.16 3.87
N MET A 77 9.36 12.31 4.76
CA MET A 77 8.16 12.51 5.60
C MET A 77 6.81 12.46 4.86
N ASN A 78 6.79 12.06 3.61
CA ASN A 78 5.54 11.77 2.91
C ASN A 78 5.38 10.27 2.73
N GLU A 79 4.28 9.75 3.25
CA GLU A 79 3.89 8.38 2.99
C GLU A 79 3.28 8.28 1.59
N TYR A 80 3.64 7.24 0.86
CA TYR A 80 3.01 6.93 -0.41
C TYR A 80 2.54 5.48 -0.44
N TYR A 81 1.41 5.27 -1.10
CA TYR A 81 0.82 3.95 -1.30
C TYR A 81 0.54 3.78 -2.78
N VAL A 82 1.16 2.77 -3.36
CA VAL A 82 0.99 2.48 -4.78
C VAL A 82 0.70 1.01 -5.01
N LYS A 83 -0.06 0.70 -6.05
CA LYS A 83 -0.32 -0.67 -6.47
C LYS A 83 -0.23 -0.81 -7.99
N TYR A 84 0.18 -1.98 -8.45
CA TYR A 84 -0.09 -2.48 -9.79
C TYR A 84 -0.95 -3.72 -9.64
N ASP A 85 -2.19 -3.62 -10.01
CA ASP A 85 -3.20 -4.65 -9.73
C ASP A 85 -4.10 -4.93 -10.95
N PRO A 86 -3.58 -5.68 -11.93
CA PRO A 86 -4.35 -6.02 -13.12
C PRO A 86 -5.47 -7.03 -12.86
N LEU A 87 -5.51 -7.64 -11.67
CA LEU A 87 -6.50 -8.65 -11.29
C LEU A 87 -7.52 -8.14 -10.27
N ASP A 88 -7.42 -6.85 -9.89
CA ASP A 88 -8.25 -6.26 -8.84
C ASP A 88 -8.20 -7.06 -7.52
N TYR A 89 -6.99 -7.51 -7.18
CA TYR A 89 -6.73 -8.33 -5.99
C TYR A 89 -6.67 -7.50 -4.71
N PHE A 90 -6.05 -6.30 -4.79
CA PHE A 90 -5.96 -5.41 -3.66
C PHE A 90 -7.16 -4.49 -3.60
N LEU A 91 -8.05 -4.74 -2.66
CA LEU A 91 -9.27 -3.94 -2.47
C LEU A 91 -9.00 -2.56 -1.86
N THR A 92 -7.77 -2.31 -1.41
CA THR A 92 -7.39 -1.06 -0.76
C THR A 92 -7.27 0.06 -1.78
N ASP A 93 -8.10 1.08 -1.63
CA ASP A 93 -8.06 2.31 -2.44
C ASP A 93 -7.55 3.51 -1.63
N TRP A 94 -7.64 3.44 -0.31
CA TRP A 94 -7.28 4.51 0.61
C TRP A 94 -6.63 3.98 1.87
N VAL A 95 -5.67 4.73 2.37
CA VAL A 95 -5.05 4.52 3.67
C VAL A 95 -5.33 5.74 4.54
N VAL A 96 -5.71 5.50 5.79
CA VAL A 96 -5.91 6.55 6.78
C VAL A 96 -4.93 6.35 7.91
N GLY A 97 -4.15 7.37 8.20
CA GLY A 97 -3.20 7.39 9.30
C GLY A 97 -3.44 8.58 10.22
N ASP A 98 -2.94 8.48 11.43
CA ASP A 98 -2.81 9.61 12.33
C ASP A 98 -1.35 10.04 12.39
N TYR A 99 -1.10 11.35 12.45
CA TYR A 99 0.22 11.86 12.75
C TYR A 99 0.44 11.74 14.26
N GLU A 100 1.16 10.71 14.69
CA GLU A 100 1.54 10.53 16.09
C GLU A 100 2.38 11.71 16.59
N CYS A 101 1.73 12.63 17.25
CA CYS A 101 2.41 13.60 18.09
C CYS A 101 2.10 13.25 19.54
N SER A 102 3.12 12.97 20.35
CA SER A 102 3.00 12.42 21.71
C SER A 102 2.10 13.23 22.67
N ASP A 103 1.78 14.46 22.34
CA ASP A 103 0.99 15.38 23.16
C ASP A 103 -0.38 15.73 22.54
N TRP A 104 -0.74 15.08 21.42
CA TRP A 104 -1.91 15.47 20.66
C TRP A 104 -3.16 14.65 21.02
N LYS A 105 -4.27 15.37 21.12
CA LYS A 105 -5.61 14.78 21.26
C LYS A 105 -6.54 15.45 20.26
N LEU A 106 -7.30 14.63 19.54
CA LEU A 106 -8.39 15.14 18.72
C LEU A 106 -9.28 16.12 19.50
N PRO A 107 -9.72 17.20 18.87
CA PRO A 107 -10.71 18.11 19.46
C PRO A 107 -11.89 17.33 20.02
N SER A 108 -12.48 17.84 21.11
CA SER A 108 -13.59 17.17 21.80
C SER A 108 -14.75 16.93 20.82
N GLY A 109 -15.17 15.70 20.70
CA GLY A 109 -16.29 15.30 19.83
C GLY A 109 -15.90 14.47 18.62
N TYR A 110 -14.61 14.36 18.30
CA TYR A 110 -14.10 13.48 17.26
C TYR A 110 -13.48 12.22 17.87
N ASN A 111 -13.61 11.11 17.18
CA ASN A 111 -13.05 9.83 17.62
C ASN A 111 -12.38 9.11 16.44
N PHE A 112 -11.04 9.02 16.48
CA PHE A 112 -10.25 8.37 15.45
C PHE A 112 -10.52 6.87 15.34
N SER A 113 -11.03 6.22 16.39
CA SER A 113 -11.28 4.78 16.40
C SER A 113 -12.24 4.29 15.28
N VAL A 114 -12.94 5.19 14.60
CA VAL A 114 -13.74 4.82 13.41
C VAL A 114 -12.86 4.41 12.22
N PHE A 115 -11.57 4.75 12.25
CA PHE A 115 -10.54 4.42 11.26
C PHE A 115 -9.56 3.35 11.78
N GLU A 116 -9.97 2.49 12.71
CA GLU A 116 -9.12 1.43 13.29
C GLU A 116 -8.50 0.52 12.23
N ASN A 117 -9.21 0.29 11.12
CA ASN A 117 -8.66 -0.33 9.93
C ASN A 117 -8.12 0.79 9.02
N SER A 118 -6.80 0.89 8.93
CA SER A 118 -6.15 1.94 8.13
C SER A 118 -6.31 1.77 6.62
N TYR A 119 -6.93 0.69 6.14
CA TYR A 119 -7.07 0.36 4.73
C TYR A 119 -8.54 0.24 4.36
N PHE A 120 -8.97 1.01 3.36
CA PHE A 120 -10.37 1.14 2.99
C PHE A 120 -10.57 1.09 1.47
N THR A 121 -11.70 0.54 1.05
CA THR A 121 -12.28 0.87 -0.26
C THR A 121 -12.88 2.27 -0.23
N GLU A 122 -13.09 2.88 -1.41
CA GLU A 122 -13.75 4.19 -1.53
C GLU A 122 -15.07 4.26 -0.73
N LYS A 123 -15.88 3.19 -0.81
CA LYS A 123 -17.18 3.13 -0.13
C LYS A 123 -17.06 3.01 1.39
N GLU A 124 -16.13 2.18 1.86
CA GLU A 124 -15.88 2.00 3.29
C GLU A 124 -15.35 3.27 3.92
N LEU A 125 -14.44 3.96 3.25
CA LEU A 125 -13.91 5.23 3.74
C LEU A 125 -15.00 6.31 3.77
N ALA A 126 -15.84 6.41 2.73
CA ALA A 126 -16.97 7.34 2.73
C ALA A 126 -17.89 7.10 3.94
N ALA A 127 -18.20 5.84 4.25
CA ALA A 127 -18.99 5.47 5.43
C ALA A 127 -18.28 5.84 6.75
N ALA A 128 -16.98 5.57 6.85
CA ALA A 128 -16.18 5.90 8.02
C ALA A 128 -16.13 7.42 8.26
N ILE A 129 -15.93 8.24 7.20
CA ILE A 129 -15.94 9.70 7.31
C ILE A 129 -17.32 10.21 7.71
N CYS A 130 -18.41 9.70 7.13
CA CYS A 130 -19.77 10.07 7.54
C CYS A 130 -19.99 9.78 9.03
N LYS A 131 -19.56 8.62 9.51
CA LYS A 131 -19.63 8.26 10.94
C LYS A 131 -18.78 9.19 11.81
N PHE A 132 -17.56 9.48 11.37
CA PHE A 132 -16.64 10.40 12.05
C PHE A 132 -17.24 11.80 12.21
N LEU A 133 -17.85 12.32 11.15
CA LEU A 133 -18.50 13.63 11.11
C LEU A 133 -19.97 13.62 11.62
N ARG A 134 -20.49 12.46 11.99
CA ARG A 134 -21.91 12.27 12.38
C ARG A 134 -22.90 12.74 11.30
N LEU A 135 -22.55 12.50 10.04
CA LEU A 135 -23.41 12.80 8.90
C LEU A 135 -24.37 11.64 8.62
N ASP A 136 -25.46 11.96 7.93
CA ASP A 136 -26.41 10.99 7.40
C ASP A 136 -25.75 10.19 6.24
N GLU A 137 -26.06 8.90 6.12
CA GLU A 137 -25.49 8.01 5.10
C GLU A 137 -25.70 8.50 3.65
N LYS A 138 -26.74 9.30 3.40
CA LYS A 138 -26.94 9.92 2.09
C LYS A 138 -25.75 10.76 1.58
N TYR A 139 -24.88 11.22 2.50
CA TYR A 139 -23.69 11.98 2.13
C TYR A 139 -22.56 11.09 1.57
N MET A 140 -22.65 9.77 1.73
CA MET A 140 -21.66 8.85 1.16
C MET A 140 -21.57 8.97 -0.37
N ASP A 141 -22.67 9.28 -1.04
CA ASP A 141 -22.72 9.46 -2.49
C ASP A 141 -21.94 10.69 -2.99
N GLU A 142 -21.51 11.56 -2.10
CA GLU A 142 -20.68 12.72 -2.46
C GLU A 142 -19.23 12.35 -2.83
N GLY A 143 -18.77 11.16 -2.45
CA GLY A 143 -17.41 10.66 -2.65
C GLY A 143 -16.42 11.14 -1.58
N VAL A 144 -15.36 10.35 -1.39
CA VAL A 144 -14.36 10.55 -0.32
C VAL A 144 -13.73 11.93 -0.37
N THR A 145 -13.26 12.35 -1.54
CA THR A 145 -12.56 13.65 -1.68
C THR A 145 -13.42 14.82 -1.19
N LYS A 146 -14.73 14.80 -1.48
CA LYS A 146 -15.63 15.85 -1.04
C LYS A 146 -15.97 15.74 0.45
N LEU A 147 -16.06 14.53 0.97
CA LEU A 147 -16.28 14.30 2.40
C LEU A 147 -15.08 14.78 3.24
N ILE A 148 -13.86 14.58 2.76
CA ILE A 148 -12.65 15.08 3.43
C ILE A 148 -12.72 16.60 3.60
N THR A 149 -13.19 17.35 2.60
CA THR A 149 -13.31 18.83 2.71
C THR A 149 -14.32 19.30 3.76
N ARG A 150 -15.12 18.41 4.33
CA ARG A 150 -16.03 18.70 5.43
C ARG A 150 -15.40 18.53 6.82
N ILE A 151 -14.23 17.93 6.89
CA ILE A 151 -13.47 17.76 8.12
C ILE A 151 -12.85 19.14 8.45
N PRO A 152 -12.99 19.66 9.67
CA PRO A 152 -12.36 20.90 10.05
C PRO A 152 -10.85 20.86 9.88
N ASP A 153 -10.25 21.97 9.44
CA ASP A 153 -8.80 22.07 9.19
C ASP A 153 -7.99 21.67 10.43
N GLU A 154 -8.42 22.10 11.63
CA GLU A 154 -7.80 21.73 12.90
C GLU A 154 -7.78 20.23 13.20
N VAL A 155 -8.62 19.44 12.52
CA VAL A 155 -8.68 17.99 12.63
C VAL A 155 -7.87 17.36 11.51
N LEU A 156 -7.93 17.92 10.28
CA LEU A 156 -7.16 17.46 9.12
C LEU A 156 -5.64 17.57 9.31
N GLU A 157 -5.18 18.53 10.13
CA GLU A 157 -3.75 18.64 10.48
C GLU A 157 -3.20 17.39 11.18
N HIS A 158 -4.07 16.51 11.64
CA HIS A 158 -3.72 15.35 12.45
C HIS A 158 -4.09 14.01 11.80
N ILE A 159 -4.78 14.03 10.67
CA ILE A 159 -5.22 12.83 9.98
C ILE A 159 -4.73 12.87 8.54
N CYS A 160 -4.01 11.83 8.14
CA CYS A 160 -3.62 11.64 6.75
C CYS A 160 -4.66 10.77 6.03
N PHE A 161 -5.14 11.25 4.89
CA PHE A 161 -5.95 10.47 3.95
C PHE A 161 -5.17 10.29 2.66
N CYS A 162 -4.57 9.13 2.50
CA CYS A 162 -3.73 8.83 1.34
C CYS A 162 -4.48 7.94 0.36
N LYS A 163 -4.67 8.42 -0.87
CA LYS A 163 -5.24 7.60 -1.94
C LYS A 163 -4.17 6.68 -2.49
N VAL A 164 -4.50 5.40 -2.64
CA VAL A 164 -3.61 4.42 -3.28
C VAL A 164 -3.56 4.69 -4.77
N GLU A 165 -2.38 4.97 -5.29
CA GLU A 165 -2.17 5.22 -6.72
C GLU A 165 -2.01 3.90 -7.48
N ASN A 166 -2.75 3.75 -8.58
CA ASN A 166 -2.58 2.63 -9.50
C ASN A 166 -1.50 2.97 -10.53
N LEU A 167 -0.41 2.22 -10.50
CA LEU A 167 0.70 2.38 -11.42
C LEU A 167 0.51 1.55 -12.70
N SER A 168 1.15 1.98 -13.79
CA SER A 168 1.36 1.11 -14.92
C SER A 168 2.32 -0.04 -14.56
N LYS A 169 2.28 -1.14 -15.34
CA LYS A 169 3.22 -2.26 -15.12
C LYS A 169 4.67 -1.78 -15.17
N GLN A 170 4.99 -0.86 -16.07
CA GLN A 170 6.33 -0.32 -16.23
C GLN A 170 6.74 0.45 -14.98
N ASP A 171 5.93 1.40 -14.55
CA ASP A 171 6.24 2.25 -13.40
C ASP A 171 6.37 1.44 -12.10
N ALA A 172 5.49 0.46 -11.90
CA ALA A 172 5.51 -0.40 -10.72
C ALA A 172 6.79 -1.25 -10.57
N PHE A 173 7.52 -1.46 -11.66
CA PHE A 173 8.75 -2.26 -11.65
C PHE A 173 10.02 -1.46 -11.98
N GLU A 174 9.88 -0.16 -12.12
CA GLU A 174 11.00 0.79 -12.24
C GLU A 174 11.26 1.55 -10.91
N LEU A 175 10.39 1.34 -9.91
CA LEU A 175 10.56 1.82 -8.52
C LEU A 175 11.78 1.21 -7.86
#